data_7b8379e7180c552447d9effffcb59ffa
#
_entry.id   7b8379e7180c552447d9effffcb59ffa
#
_cell.length_a   1.000
_cell.length_b   1.000
_cell.length_c   1.000
_cell.angle_alpha   90.00
_cell.angle_beta   90.00
_cell.angle_gamma   90.00
#
_symmetry.space_group_name_H-M   'P 1'
#
loop_
_entity.id
_entity.type
_entity.pdbx_description
1 polymer ?
#
loop_
_entity_poly.entity_id
_entity_poly.type
_entity_poly.pdbx_seq_one_letter_code
_entity_poly.pdbx_strand_id
1 'polypeptide(L)'
;MHSDGQLTVPELAVLAVERGLDFLAVTDHNTISHHAELARASRRYGITLLPGQEVTTDGGHAGALGNIGWIDFRRPPDDWLDATEAGGGLLSINHPFAGPVSWVHPMRRRPPLIELWHWSWLDLRWTTPLGWWQAWDPTAVPVGGSDWHRPGSDAPLGRPTTWVQCAGTEPGDVLDGLRAGLVAISAERDGPVLLRHEGDFVALDADGLTLAGPQGPCARIRGDRARLTAAPGPHRLLDASGATLALTP
;
A
#
# COMPACT_ATOMS: atom_id res chain seq x y z
N MET A 1 -5.82 12.38 19.73
CA MET A 1 -4.41 11.97 19.63
C MET A 1 -3.87 12.74 18.44
N HIS A 2 -2.75 13.38 18.57
CA HIS A 2 -2.09 14.05 17.46
C HIS A 2 -1.13 13.05 16.82
N SER A 3 -0.75 13.29 15.54
CA SER A 3 0.26 12.49 14.86
C SER A 3 1.55 12.38 15.67
N ASP A 4 2.21 11.25 15.59
CA ASP A 4 3.53 10.98 16.15
C ASP A 4 4.64 11.04 15.07
N GLY A 5 4.32 11.46 13.85
CA GLY A 5 5.26 11.81 12.81
C GLY A 5 6.19 12.94 13.23
N GLN A 6 7.50 12.79 12.99
CA GLN A 6 8.52 13.74 13.46
C GLN A 6 9.01 14.73 12.39
N LEU A 7 8.68 14.51 11.12
CA LEU A 7 9.08 15.41 10.05
C LEU A 7 7.94 16.34 9.64
N THR A 8 8.30 17.55 9.25
CA THR A 8 7.40 18.43 8.52
C THR A 8 7.10 17.90 7.13
N VAL A 9 5.99 18.31 6.51
CA VAL A 9 5.65 17.92 5.13
C VAL A 9 6.79 18.21 4.14
N PRO A 10 7.48 19.35 4.18
CA PRO A 10 8.66 19.61 3.32
C PRO A 10 9.81 18.62 3.53
N GLU A 11 10.15 18.29 4.79
CA GLU A 11 11.22 17.34 5.10
C GLU A 11 10.85 15.93 4.66
N LEU A 12 9.60 15.53 4.84
CA LEU A 12 9.07 14.24 4.39
C LEU A 12 9.10 14.14 2.86
N ALA A 13 8.74 15.21 2.13
CA ALA A 13 8.82 15.26 0.68
C ALA A 13 10.25 15.08 0.17
N VAL A 14 11.23 15.76 0.79
CA VAL A 14 12.65 15.59 0.45
C VAL A 14 13.09 14.15 0.66
N LEU A 15 12.80 13.58 1.82
CA LEU A 15 13.15 12.19 2.12
C LEU A 15 12.52 11.20 1.13
N ALA A 16 11.26 11.41 0.75
CA ALA A 16 10.58 10.55 -0.21
C ALA A 16 11.23 10.60 -1.61
N VAL A 17 11.63 11.79 -2.06
CA VAL A 17 12.40 11.97 -3.30
C VAL A 17 13.77 11.28 -3.22
N GLU A 18 14.49 11.43 -2.10
CA GLU A 18 15.77 10.74 -1.87
C GLU A 18 15.64 9.22 -1.87
N ARG A 19 14.46 8.70 -1.50
CA ARG A 19 14.12 7.27 -1.57
C ARG A 19 13.62 6.84 -2.94
N GLY A 20 13.58 7.73 -3.92
CA GLY A 20 13.14 7.44 -5.30
C GLY A 20 11.65 7.16 -5.43
N LEU A 21 10.83 7.66 -4.50
CA LEU A 21 9.38 7.53 -4.57
C LEU A 21 8.79 8.58 -5.51
N ASP A 22 7.83 8.18 -6.36
CA ASP A 22 7.10 9.07 -7.24
C ASP A 22 5.86 9.67 -6.55
N PHE A 23 5.32 8.95 -5.58
CA PHE A 23 4.23 9.43 -4.72
C PHE A 23 4.37 8.94 -3.28
N LEU A 24 3.73 9.64 -2.36
CA LEU A 24 3.65 9.26 -0.96
C LEU A 24 2.29 9.65 -0.39
N ALA A 25 1.56 8.71 0.20
CA ALA A 25 0.37 9.02 1.01
C ALA A 25 0.82 9.54 2.38
N VAL A 26 0.29 10.70 2.78
CA VAL A 26 0.53 11.30 4.09
C VAL A 26 -0.74 11.15 4.91
N THR A 27 -0.67 10.33 5.98
CA THR A 27 -1.84 9.81 6.69
C THR A 27 -1.68 9.94 8.20
N ASP A 28 -1.47 11.16 8.70
CA ASP A 28 -1.36 11.40 10.14
C ASP A 28 -2.57 10.88 10.92
N HIS A 29 -2.34 10.41 12.15
CA HIS A 29 -3.37 9.87 13.03
C HIS A 29 -4.45 10.90 13.37
N ASN A 30 -5.69 10.61 12.98
CA ASN A 30 -6.90 11.36 13.35
C ASN A 30 -6.87 12.86 13.06
N THR A 31 -6.06 13.32 12.10
CA THR A 31 -5.95 14.71 11.67
C THR A 31 -5.69 14.84 10.18
N ILE A 32 -6.09 15.99 9.63
CA ILE A 32 -5.81 16.40 8.25
C ILE A 32 -5.09 17.75 8.19
N SER A 33 -4.47 18.19 9.31
CA SER A 33 -3.83 19.50 9.37
C SER A 33 -2.70 19.68 8.36
N HIS A 34 -2.00 18.58 8.01
CA HIS A 34 -0.94 18.55 7.00
C HIS A 34 -1.44 18.81 5.57
N HIS A 35 -2.74 18.59 5.26
CA HIS A 35 -3.30 18.76 3.92
C HIS A 35 -3.05 20.16 3.33
N ALA A 36 -3.03 21.20 4.20
CA ALA A 36 -2.80 22.59 3.77
C ALA A 36 -1.43 22.80 3.09
N GLU A 37 -0.45 21.93 3.35
CA GLU A 37 0.90 22.05 2.82
C GLU A 37 1.21 21.13 1.64
N LEU A 38 0.44 20.04 1.45
CA LEU A 38 0.77 18.98 0.51
C LEU A 38 0.93 19.47 -0.92
N ALA A 39 -0.04 20.22 -1.45
CA ALA A 39 0.01 20.71 -2.83
C ALA A 39 1.20 21.64 -3.10
N ARG A 40 1.60 22.44 -2.11
CA ARG A 40 2.77 23.33 -2.22
C ARG A 40 4.06 22.51 -2.20
N ALA A 41 4.16 21.54 -1.31
CA ALA A 41 5.33 20.68 -1.19
C ALA A 41 5.46 19.78 -2.43
N SER A 42 4.37 19.19 -2.94
CA SER A 42 4.38 18.40 -4.18
C SER A 42 5.00 19.17 -5.34
N ARG A 43 4.50 20.40 -5.62
CA ARG A 43 5.05 21.23 -6.69
C ARG A 43 6.50 21.64 -6.46
N ARG A 44 6.90 21.90 -5.22
CA ARG A 44 8.26 22.33 -4.89
C ARG A 44 9.29 21.23 -5.07
N TYR A 45 8.95 20.03 -4.69
CA TYR A 45 9.90 18.91 -4.63
C TYR A 45 9.72 17.88 -5.76
N GLY A 46 8.70 18.05 -6.61
CA GLY A 46 8.47 17.17 -7.76
C GLY A 46 8.01 15.77 -7.40
N ILE A 47 7.25 15.65 -6.31
CA ILE A 47 6.69 14.38 -5.85
C ILE A 47 5.17 14.53 -5.64
N THR A 48 4.40 13.49 -5.91
CA THR A 48 2.97 13.49 -5.61
C THR A 48 2.73 13.13 -4.13
N LEU A 49 2.29 14.11 -3.34
CA LEU A 49 1.84 13.87 -1.97
C LEU A 49 0.32 13.65 -1.97
N LEU A 50 -0.09 12.41 -1.73
CA LEU A 50 -1.49 12.01 -1.67
C LEU A 50 -2.06 12.37 -0.30
N PRO A 51 -3.12 13.19 -0.22
CA PRO A 51 -3.78 13.50 1.04
C PRO A 51 -4.42 12.25 1.65
N GLY A 52 -4.35 12.12 2.96
CA GLY A 52 -5.03 11.05 3.67
C GLY A 52 -5.11 11.33 5.17
N GLN A 53 -5.79 10.44 5.87
CA GLN A 53 -5.87 10.40 7.33
C GLN A 53 -5.78 8.94 7.76
N GLU A 54 -4.97 8.64 8.73
CA GLU A 54 -5.12 7.36 9.41
C GLU A 54 -6.18 7.49 10.51
N VAL A 55 -7.32 6.85 10.30
CA VAL A 55 -8.41 6.77 11.28
C VAL A 55 -8.02 5.71 12.31
N THR A 56 -7.59 6.17 13.47
CA THR A 56 -6.93 5.37 14.51
C THR A 56 -7.83 5.17 15.71
N THR A 57 -7.98 3.91 16.11
CA THR A 57 -8.71 3.48 17.32
C THR A 57 -8.02 2.31 17.99
N ASP A 58 -8.45 1.94 19.20
CA ASP A 58 -7.98 0.74 19.90
C ASP A 58 -8.40 -0.58 19.21
N GLY A 59 -9.35 -0.53 18.29
CA GLY A 59 -9.84 -1.69 17.53
C GLY A 59 -9.20 -1.86 16.16
N GLY A 60 -8.15 -1.10 15.85
CA GLY A 60 -7.45 -1.12 14.57
C GLY A 60 -7.48 0.21 13.85
N HIS A 61 -6.73 0.29 12.76
CA HIS A 61 -6.53 1.52 12.00
C HIS A 61 -7.02 1.37 10.55
N ALA A 62 -7.43 2.49 9.96
CA ALA A 62 -7.82 2.54 8.54
C ALA A 62 -7.26 3.80 7.87
N GLY A 63 -6.66 3.64 6.70
CA GLY A 63 -6.17 4.73 5.87
C GLY A 63 -7.30 5.28 4.98
N ALA A 64 -7.78 6.48 5.26
CA ALA A 64 -8.72 7.19 4.41
C ALA A 64 -7.93 8.07 3.43
N LEU A 65 -7.85 7.66 2.16
CA LEU A 65 -7.03 8.29 1.13
C LEU A 65 -7.86 9.22 0.24
N GLY A 66 -7.33 10.40 -0.03
CA GLY A 66 -7.96 11.42 -0.83
C GLY A 66 -8.20 12.73 -0.07
N ASN A 67 -8.53 13.79 -0.79
CA ASN A 67 -8.90 15.08 -0.20
C ASN A 67 -10.39 15.09 0.20
N ILE A 68 -10.74 14.22 1.13
CA ILE A 68 -12.13 13.89 1.52
C ILE A 68 -12.62 14.61 2.78
N GLY A 69 -11.78 15.46 3.38
CA GLY A 69 -12.06 16.08 4.67
C GLY A 69 -11.70 15.16 5.85
N TRP A 70 -12.00 15.63 7.05
CA TRP A 70 -11.68 14.90 8.28
C TRP A 70 -12.74 13.82 8.55
N ILE A 71 -12.26 12.59 8.80
CA ILE A 71 -13.08 11.45 9.20
C ILE A 71 -13.14 11.37 10.73
N ASP A 72 -14.34 11.32 11.30
CA ASP A 72 -14.53 11.19 12.75
C ASP A 72 -14.29 9.74 13.21
N PHE A 73 -13.13 9.50 13.80
CA PHE A 73 -12.70 8.18 14.30
C PHE A 73 -13.60 7.61 15.41
N ARG A 74 -14.48 8.41 16.03
CA ARG A 74 -15.43 7.99 17.08
C ARG A 74 -16.69 7.36 16.49
N ARG A 75 -16.88 7.47 15.17
CA ARG A 75 -17.99 6.84 14.45
C ARG A 75 -17.68 5.37 14.14
N PRO A 76 -18.67 4.52 13.88
CA PRO A 76 -18.45 3.16 13.41
C PRO A 76 -17.66 3.12 12.08
N PRO A 77 -16.88 2.05 11.81
CA PRO A 77 -16.10 1.94 10.57
C PRO A 77 -16.92 1.95 9.27
N ASP A 78 -18.17 1.50 9.29
CA ASP A 78 -19.05 1.64 8.13
C ASP A 78 -19.30 3.12 7.78
N ASP A 79 -19.37 4.02 8.78
CA ASP A 79 -19.52 5.46 8.57
C ASP A 79 -18.23 6.07 7.99
N TRP A 80 -17.04 5.55 8.34
CA TRP A 80 -15.77 5.97 7.74
C TRP A 80 -15.73 5.62 6.25
N LEU A 81 -16.17 4.41 5.90
CA LEU A 81 -16.26 3.96 4.52
C LEU A 81 -17.23 4.85 3.73
N ASP A 82 -18.44 5.08 4.26
CA ASP A 82 -19.44 5.93 3.62
C ASP A 82 -18.93 7.36 3.39
N ALA A 83 -18.29 7.97 4.39
CA ALA A 83 -17.73 9.31 4.28
C ALA A 83 -16.56 9.38 3.27
N THR A 84 -15.71 8.37 3.25
CA THR A 84 -14.58 8.28 2.31
C THR A 84 -15.08 8.14 0.87
N GLU A 85 -16.05 7.27 0.63
CA GLU A 85 -16.66 7.08 -0.69
C GLU A 85 -17.40 8.35 -1.16
N ALA A 86 -18.18 8.98 -0.28
CA ALA A 86 -18.88 10.22 -0.60
C ALA A 86 -17.93 11.36 -1.01
N GLY A 87 -16.72 11.39 -0.45
CA GLY A 87 -15.64 12.30 -0.82
C GLY A 87 -14.83 11.88 -2.05
N GLY A 88 -15.16 10.75 -2.69
CA GLY A 88 -14.43 10.22 -3.84
C GLY A 88 -13.07 9.58 -3.50
N GLY A 89 -12.82 9.33 -2.21
CA GLY A 89 -11.59 8.68 -1.71
C GLY A 89 -11.66 7.15 -1.70
N LEU A 90 -10.65 6.54 -1.06
CA LEU A 90 -10.53 5.10 -0.86
C LEU A 90 -10.17 4.81 0.60
N LEU A 91 -10.90 3.89 1.22
CA LEU A 91 -10.59 3.40 2.57
C LEU A 91 -9.75 2.11 2.47
N SER A 92 -8.67 2.05 3.25
CA SER A 92 -7.81 0.87 3.42
C SER A 92 -7.91 0.37 4.85
N ILE A 93 -7.96 -0.94 5.06
CA ILE A 93 -7.64 -1.49 6.38
C ILE A 93 -6.12 -1.53 6.51
N ASN A 94 -5.57 -0.84 7.51
CA ASN A 94 -4.14 -0.78 7.75
C ASN A 94 -3.69 -1.93 8.67
N HIS A 95 -2.50 -2.46 8.43
CA HIS A 95 -1.78 -3.47 9.24
C HIS A 95 -2.69 -4.41 10.06
N PRO A 96 -3.63 -5.13 9.43
CA PRO A 96 -4.77 -5.80 10.09
C PRO A 96 -4.40 -6.89 11.10
N PHE A 97 -3.14 -7.31 11.15
CA PHE A 97 -2.64 -8.32 12.11
C PHE A 97 -1.35 -7.87 12.83
N ALA A 98 -1.16 -6.54 13.01
CA ALA A 98 -0.01 -5.97 13.71
C ALA A 98 -0.19 -5.98 15.25
N GLY A 99 -0.30 -7.14 15.86
CA GLY A 99 -0.32 -7.30 17.32
C GLY A 99 -1.41 -6.47 18.02
N PRO A 100 -1.06 -5.54 18.90
CA PRO A 100 -2.03 -4.77 19.70
C PRO A 100 -2.98 -3.88 18.89
N VAL A 101 -2.60 -3.50 17.66
CA VAL A 101 -3.39 -2.64 16.78
C VAL A 101 -4.04 -3.41 15.63
N SER A 102 -4.13 -4.74 15.76
CA SER A 102 -4.82 -5.60 14.79
C SER A 102 -6.28 -5.19 14.60
N TRP A 103 -6.76 -5.34 13.38
CA TRP A 103 -8.13 -5.02 13.04
C TRP A 103 -9.14 -5.99 13.68
N VAL A 104 -9.99 -5.47 14.56
CA VAL A 104 -11.05 -6.24 15.24
C VAL A 104 -12.44 -5.62 15.07
N HIS A 105 -12.55 -4.51 14.35
CA HIS A 105 -13.84 -3.88 14.11
C HIS A 105 -14.74 -4.74 13.21
N PRO A 106 -16.01 -4.94 13.57
CA PRO A 106 -17.00 -5.51 12.66
C PRO A 106 -17.36 -4.47 11.58
N MET A 107 -17.50 -4.93 10.34
CA MET A 107 -18.01 -4.12 9.23
C MET A 107 -19.03 -4.90 8.41
N ARG A 108 -20.10 -4.23 8.00
CA ARG A 108 -21.12 -4.79 7.09
C ARG A 108 -20.64 -4.79 5.65
N ARG A 109 -19.86 -3.76 5.27
CA ARG A 109 -19.25 -3.60 3.95
C ARG A 109 -17.74 -3.66 4.09
N ARG A 110 -17.07 -4.14 3.05
CA ARG A 110 -15.61 -4.24 3.03
C ARG A 110 -15.00 -3.03 2.35
N PRO A 111 -13.96 -2.41 2.92
CA PRO A 111 -13.19 -1.38 2.25
C PRO A 111 -12.51 -1.91 0.97
N PRO A 112 -12.35 -1.04 -0.05
CA PRO A 112 -11.78 -1.43 -1.33
C PRO A 112 -10.29 -1.76 -1.26
N LEU A 113 -9.57 -1.28 -0.25
CA LEU A 113 -8.13 -1.51 -0.09
C LEU A 113 -7.82 -2.24 1.23
N ILE A 114 -6.68 -2.93 1.22
CA ILE A 114 -6.11 -3.59 2.40
C ILE A 114 -4.60 -3.49 2.39
N GLU A 115 -4.00 -3.11 3.50
CA GLU A 115 -2.56 -3.18 3.69
C GLU A 115 -2.13 -4.63 3.94
N LEU A 116 -1.83 -5.32 2.84
CA LEU A 116 -1.45 -6.72 2.85
C LEU A 116 0.02 -6.92 3.22
N TRP A 117 0.88 -5.97 2.88
CA TRP A 117 2.30 -6.01 3.19
C TRP A 117 2.73 -4.78 3.98
N HIS A 118 3.05 -5.00 5.23
CA HIS A 118 3.49 -3.97 6.16
C HIS A 118 4.93 -4.25 6.61
N TRP A 119 5.67 -3.21 7.02
CA TRP A 119 7.06 -3.35 7.45
C TRP A 119 7.26 -4.36 8.58
N SER A 120 6.30 -4.50 9.50
CA SER A 120 6.42 -5.38 10.68
C SER A 120 6.34 -6.87 10.37
N TRP A 121 6.02 -7.26 9.13
CA TRP A 121 6.03 -8.65 8.69
C TRP A 121 6.70 -8.88 7.33
N LEU A 122 7.74 -8.12 7.04
CA LEU A 122 8.56 -8.31 5.82
C LEU A 122 9.11 -9.73 5.71
N ASP A 123 9.50 -10.32 6.85
CA ASP A 123 10.12 -11.65 6.93
C ASP A 123 9.13 -12.78 7.25
N LEU A 124 7.83 -12.49 7.37
CA LEU A 124 6.85 -13.51 7.68
C LEU A 124 6.59 -14.46 6.51
N ARG A 125 6.26 -15.68 6.86
CA ARG A 125 5.69 -16.62 5.89
C ARG A 125 4.34 -16.09 5.42
N TRP A 126 4.19 -15.99 4.11
CA TRP A 126 3.04 -15.34 3.48
C TRP A 126 1.71 -16.11 3.59
N THR A 127 1.65 -17.19 4.34
CA THR A 127 0.41 -17.92 4.60
C THR A 127 -0.59 -17.09 5.40
N THR A 128 -0.15 -16.35 6.43
CA THR A 128 -1.05 -15.54 7.26
C THR A 128 -1.62 -14.34 6.50
N PRO A 129 -0.81 -13.45 5.87
CA PRO A 129 -1.35 -12.35 5.10
C PRO A 129 -2.31 -12.78 4.00
N LEU A 130 -1.92 -13.76 3.19
CA LEU A 130 -2.77 -14.26 2.09
C LEU A 130 -4.03 -14.94 2.61
N GLY A 131 -3.94 -15.74 3.67
CA GLY A 131 -5.09 -16.41 4.28
C GLY A 131 -6.08 -15.42 4.88
N TRP A 132 -5.58 -14.38 5.54
CA TRP A 132 -6.44 -13.32 6.08
C TRP A 132 -7.14 -12.55 4.96
N TRP A 133 -6.42 -12.14 3.90
CA TRP A 133 -7.00 -11.47 2.75
C TRP A 133 -8.11 -12.31 2.09
N GLN A 134 -7.85 -13.60 1.84
CA GLN A 134 -8.84 -14.51 1.27
C GLN A 134 -10.08 -14.66 2.15
N ALA A 135 -9.91 -14.65 3.48
CA ALA A 135 -11.01 -14.77 4.42
C ALA A 135 -11.78 -13.45 4.61
N TRP A 136 -11.08 -12.32 4.51
CA TRP A 136 -11.68 -11.00 4.69
C TRP A 136 -12.44 -10.55 3.45
N ASP A 137 -11.75 -10.35 2.35
CA ASP A 137 -12.31 -10.04 1.03
C ASP A 137 -11.22 -10.21 -0.05
N PRO A 138 -11.28 -11.28 -0.85
CA PRO A 138 -10.30 -11.51 -1.91
C PRO A 138 -10.38 -10.51 -3.07
N THR A 139 -11.42 -9.65 -3.11
CA THR A 139 -11.58 -8.59 -4.12
C THR A 139 -10.98 -7.26 -3.67
N ALA A 140 -10.68 -7.09 -2.37
CA ALA A 140 -9.99 -5.90 -1.88
C ALA A 140 -8.60 -5.81 -2.51
N VAL A 141 -8.24 -4.62 -2.97
CA VAL A 141 -6.95 -4.36 -3.61
C VAL A 141 -5.85 -4.31 -2.55
N PRO A 142 -4.82 -5.16 -2.64
CA PRO A 142 -3.73 -5.15 -1.67
C PRO A 142 -2.78 -3.99 -1.92
N VAL A 143 -2.36 -3.33 -0.86
CA VAL A 143 -1.31 -2.32 -0.87
C VAL A 143 -0.21 -2.69 0.13
N GLY A 144 0.94 -2.05 0.03
CA GLY A 144 2.01 -2.13 1.00
C GLY A 144 2.29 -0.77 1.62
N GLY A 145 2.66 -0.75 2.89
CA GLY A 145 2.95 0.46 3.62
C GLY A 145 4.10 0.32 4.61
N SER A 146 4.89 1.38 4.75
CA SER A 146 6.02 1.42 5.69
C SER A 146 5.62 1.89 7.08
N ASP A 147 4.43 2.48 7.24
CA ASP A 147 3.98 3.05 8.52
C ASP A 147 5.09 3.88 9.20
N TRP A 148 5.74 4.71 8.38
CA TRP A 148 6.95 5.39 8.77
C TRP A 148 6.66 6.70 9.53
N HIS A 149 7.22 6.86 10.72
CA HIS A 149 6.95 7.99 11.60
C HIS A 149 8.17 8.89 11.81
N ARG A 150 9.40 8.34 11.75
CA ARG A 150 10.59 9.09 12.16
C ARG A 150 11.90 8.50 11.63
N PRO A 151 12.96 9.31 11.54
CA PRO A 151 14.31 8.80 11.33
C PRO A 151 14.71 7.77 12.39
N GLY A 152 15.35 6.68 11.97
CA GLY A 152 15.73 5.57 12.86
C GLY A 152 14.61 4.57 13.14
N SER A 153 13.49 4.62 12.42
CA SER A 153 12.49 3.54 12.40
C SER A 153 13.09 2.23 11.90
N ASP A 154 12.50 1.10 12.30
CA ASP A 154 12.97 -0.25 11.96
C ASP A 154 12.98 -0.53 10.45
N ALA A 155 12.10 0.14 9.70
CA ALA A 155 12.12 0.10 8.23
C ALA A 155 12.29 1.52 7.64
N PRO A 156 12.97 1.65 6.50
CA PRO A 156 13.03 2.91 5.79
C PRO A 156 11.67 3.29 5.19
N LEU A 157 11.47 4.59 4.95
CA LEU A 157 10.31 5.10 4.23
C LEU A 157 10.16 4.39 2.87
N GLY A 158 8.94 3.95 2.57
CA GLY A 158 8.60 3.25 1.33
C GLY A 158 8.99 1.77 1.29
N ARG A 159 9.23 1.14 2.43
CA ARG A 159 9.49 -0.30 2.53
C ARG A 159 8.41 -1.00 3.37
N PRO A 160 7.56 -1.85 2.78
CA PRO A 160 7.46 -2.21 1.35
C PRO A 160 6.96 -1.06 0.47
N THR A 161 7.11 -1.20 -0.85
CA THR A 161 6.72 -0.19 -1.85
C THR A 161 5.51 -0.66 -2.64
N THR A 162 4.47 0.16 -2.71
CA THR A 162 3.34 -0.04 -3.62
C THR A 162 3.62 0.64 -4.96
N TRP A 163 3.51 -0.11 -6.04
CA TRP A 163 3.54 0.35 -7.42
C TRP A 163 2.11 0.50 -7.92
N VAL A 164 1.83 1.61 -8.57
CA VAL A 164 0.50 1.90 -9.12
C VAL A 164 0.64 2.25 -10.60
N GLN A 165 -0.07 1.53 -11.46
CA GLN A 165 -0.16 1.91 -12.86
C GLN A 165 -1.25 2.99 -12.98
N CYS A 166 -0.87 4.20 -13.32
CA CYS A 166 -1.74 5.37 -13.42
C CYS A 166 -1.50 6.15 -14.73
N ALA A 167 -2.47 6.97 -15.10
CA ALA A 167 -2.42 7.73 -16.35
C ALA A 167 -1.57 9.01 -16.26
N GLY A 168 -1.33 9.50 -15.06
CA GLY A 168 -0.58 10.72 -14.76
C GLY A 168 0.01 10.69 -13.36
N THR A 169 0.42 11.85 -12.88
CA THR A 169 1.12 12.00 -11.59
C THR A 169 0.33 12.82 -10.56
N GLU A 170 -0.92 13.18 -10.85
CA GLU A 170 -1.75 13.87 -9.88
C GLU A 170 -2.31 12.89 -8.83
N PRO A 171 -2.65 13.35 -7.62
CA PRO A 171 -3.23 12.49 -6.59
C PRO A 171 -4.46 11.71 -7.07
N GLY A 172 -5.28 12.29 -7.95
CA GLY A 172 -6.44 11.62 -8.54
C GLY A 172 -6.06 10.43 -9.42
N ASP A 173 -4.99 10.57 -10.23
CA ASP A 173 -4.50 9.48 -11.10
C ASP A 173 -4.05 8.27 -10.28
N VAL A 174 -3.38 8.52 -9.14
CA VAL A 174 -2.94 7.46 -8.22
C VAL A 174 -4.17 6.77 -7.59
N LEU A 175 -5.16 7.53 -7.12
CA LEU A 175 -6.41 6.97 -6.57
C LEU A 175 -7.16 6.13 -7.60
N ASP A 176 -7.20 6.56 -8.86
CA ASP A 176 -7.85 5.82 -9.93
C ASP A 176 -7.13 4.50 -10.25
N GLY A 177 -5.80 4.51 -10.26
CA GLY A 177 -4.99 3.31 -10.40
C GLY A 177 -5.21 2.32 -9.23
N LEU A 178 -5.24 2.82 -8.00
CA LEU A 178 -5.58 2.02 -6.81
C LEU A 178 -6.99 1.44 -6.91
N ARG A 179 -7.99 2.25 -7.28
CA ARG A 179 -9.38 1.84 -7.44
C ARG A 179 -9.55 0.76 -8.51
N ALA A 180 -8.77 0.84 -9.57
CA ALA A 180 -8.78 -0.13 -10.65
C ALA A 180 -8.01 -1.42 -10.32
N GLY A 181 -7.34 -1.51 -9.16
CA GLY A 181 -6.52 -2.66 -8.79
C GLY A 181 -5.25 -2.82 -9.65
N LEU A 182 -4.81 -1.76 -10.31
CA LEU A 182 -3.62 -1.75 -11.16
C LEU A 182 -2.36 -1.56 -10.31
N VAL A 183 -2.11 -2.53 -9.42
CA VAL A 183 -1.07 -2.45 -8.39
C VAL A 183 -0.13 -3.63 -8.39
N ALA A 184 1.07 -3.40 -7.86
CA ALA A 184 2.00 -4.41 -7.40
C ALA A 184 2.67 -3.93 -6.12
N ILE A 185 3.22 -4.85 -5.35
CA ILE A 185 3.96 -4.53 -4.13
C ILE A 185 5.34 -5.18 -4.22
N SER A 186 6.39 -4.42 -3.96
CA SER A 186 7.76 -4.93 -3.82
C SER A 186 8.23 -4.83 -2.38
N ALA A 187 9.06 -5.76 -1.94
CA ALA A 187 9.67 -5.71 -0.62
C ALA A 187 10.50 -4.42 -0.44
N GLU A 188 11.10 -3.92 -1.53
CA GLU A 188 11.93 -2.73 -1.57
C GLU A 188 11.67 -1.92 -2.83
N ARG A 189 11.93 -0.59 -2.79
CA ARG A 189 11.77 0.31 -3.93
C ARG A 189 12.61 -0.13 -5.15
N ASP A 190 13.85 -0.55 -4.93
CA ASP A 190 14.77 -0.99 -5.98
C ASP A 190 14.76 -2.51 -6.16
N GLY A 191 13.75 -3.19 -5.61
CA GLY A 191 13.56 -4.63 -5.73
C GLY A 191 12.81 -5.02 -7.01
N PRO A 192 12.65 -6.33 -7.22
CA PRO A 192 11.90 -6.81 -8.37
C PRO A 192 10.43 -6.39 -8.31
N VAL A 193 9.82 -6.21 -9.48
CA VAL A 193 8.42 -5.82 -9.62
C VAL A 193 7.67 -6.89 -10.42
N LEU A 194 6.47 -7.22 -10.00
CA LEU A 194 5.57 -8.12 -10.73
C LEU A 194 4.26 -7.37 -11.02
N LEU A 195 4.07 -6.95 -12.25
CA LEU A 195 2.88 -6.22 -12.70
C LEU A 195 1.94 -7.15 -13.46
N ARG A 196 0.64 -6.92 -13.32
CA ARG A 196 -0.37 -7.49 -14.24
C ARG A 196 -0.68 -6.44 -15.32
N HIS A 197 -0.49 -6.79 -16.60
CA HIS A 197 -0.69 -5.87 -17.71
C HIS A 197 -1.21 -6.62 -18.94
N GLU A 198 -2.35 -6.17 -19.50
CA GLU A 198 -2.96 -6.72 -20.73
C GLU A 198 -3.13 -8.27 -20.74
N GLY A 199 -3.48 -8.84 -19.60
CA GLY A 199 -3.66 -10.30 -19.49
C GLY A 199 -2.38 -11.10 -19.28
N ASP A 200 -1.24 -10.42 -19.13
CA ASP A 200 0.04 -11.04 -18.81
C ASP A 200 0.61 -10.55 -17.47
N PHE A 201 1.55 -11.30 -16.93
CA PHE A 201 2.49 -10.81 -15.93
C PHE A 201 3.71 -10.19 -16.63
N VAL A 202 4.13 -9.04 -16.15
CA VAL A 202 5.41 -8.42 -16.49
C VAL A 202 6.28 -8.43 -15.24
N ALA A 203 7.34 -9.19 -15.26
CA ALA A 203 8.35 -9.23 -14.19
C ALA A 203 9.54 -8.35 -14.60
N LEU A 204 9.99 -7.49 -13.70
CA LEU A 204 11.14 -6.59 -13.87
C LEU A 204 12.14 -6.90 -12.77
N ASP A 205 13.44 -6.78 -13.08
CA ASP A 205 14.57 -7.04 -12.18
C ASP A 205 14.46 -8.40 -11.47
N ALA A 206 14.00 -9.42 -12.21
CA ALA A 206 13.52 -10.70 -11.65
C ALA A 206 14.34 -11.91 -12.10
N ASP A 207 15.53 -11.73 -12.73
CA ASP A 207 16.31 -12.86 -13.20
C ASP A 207 16.61 -13.85 -12.08
N GLY A 208 16.38 -15.14 -12.39
CA GLY A 208 16.60 -16.21 -11.42
C GLY A 208 15.55 -16.35 -10.32
N LEU A 209 14.55 -15.47 -10.23
CA LEU A 209 13.45 -15.61 -9.28
C LEU A 209 12.42 -16.65 -9.73
N THR A 210 11.61 -17.10 -8.80
CA THR A 210 10.52 -18.04 -9.05
C THR A 210 9.17 -17.32 -8.99
N LEU A 211 8.41 -17.36 -10.08
CA LEU A 211 6.99 -16.97 -10.05
C LEU A 211 6.21 -18.08 -9.36
N ALA A 212 5.44 -17.71 -8.33
CA ALA A 212 4.56 -18.62 -7.59
C ALA A 212 3.15 -18.06 -7.53
N GLY A 213 2.18 -18.89 -7.86
CA GLY A 213 0.75 -18.62 -7.74
C GLY A 213 0.12 -19.26 -6.50
N PRO A 214 -1.23 -19.25 -6.40
CA PRO A 214 -1.95 -19.84 -5.27
C PRO A 214 -1.66 -21.33 -5.03
N GLN A 215 -1.30 -22.06 -6.07
CA GLN A 215 -1.04 -23.51 -6.03
C GLN A 215 0.46 -23.84 -5.89
N GLY A 216 1.32 -22.84 -5.78
CA GLY A 216 2.77 -23.00 -5.65
C GLY A 216 3.57 -22.48 -6.84
N PRO A 217 4.83 -22.90 -7.00
CA PRO A 217 5.72 -22.46 -8.07
C PRO A 217 5.15 -22.73 -9.46
N CYS A 218 5.19 -21.73 -10.33
CA CYS A 218 4.66 -21.77 -11.71
C CYS A 218 5.79 -21.77 -12.75
N ALA A 219 6.79 -20.88 -12.56
CA ALA A 219 7.86 -20.70 -13.52
C ALA A 219 9.11 -20.11 -12.86
N ARG A 220 10.28 -20.37 -13.44
CA ARG A 220 11.50 -19.63 -13.12
C ARG A 220 11.68 -18.50 -14.13
N ILE A 221 11.88 -17.29 -13.63
CA ILE A 221 12.13 -16.13 -14.48
C ILE A 221 13.54 -16.21 -15.06
N ARG A 222 13.68 -15.82 -16.31
CA ARG A 222 14.95 -15.72 -17.00
C ARG A 222 15.09 -14.34 -17.62
N GLY A 223 16.16 -13.64 -17.25
CA GLY A 223 16.46 -12.27 -17.65
C GLY A 223 15.74 -11.24 -16.76
N ASP A 224 16.25 -10.02 -16.78
CA ASP A 224 15.79 -8.92 -15.94
C ASP A 224 14.36 -8.45 -16.26
N ARG A 225 13.89 -8.75 -17.46
CA ARG A 225 12.51 -8.49 -17.90
C ARG A 225 11.91 -9.72 -18.56
N ALA A 226 10.79 -10.18 -18.03
CA ALA A 226 10.07 -11.31 -18.58
C ALA A 226 8.57 -11.00 -18.70
N ARG A 227 7.92 -11.58 -19.72
CA ARG A 227 6.47 -11.55 -19.91
C ARG A 227 5.96 -12.99 -19.88
N LEU A 228 4.94 -13.24 -19.05
CA LEU A 228 4.35 -14.57 -18.86
C LEU A 228 2.84 -14.43 -18.87
N THR A 229 2.13 -15.42 -19.41
CA THR A 229 0.67 -15.42 -19.39
C THR A 229 0.16 -15.37 -17.96
N ALA A 230 -0.70 -14.39 -17.64
CA ALA A 230 -1.27 -14.24 -16.32
C ALA A 230 -2.29 -15.36 -16.02
N ALA A 231 -2.29 -15.79 -14.77
CA ALA A 231 -3.28 -16.70 -14.22
C ALA A 231 -4.10 -15.99 -13.13
N PRO A 232 -5.31 -16.47 -12.79
CA PRO A 232 -6.13 -15.89 -11.73
C PRO A 232 -5.48 -15.97 -10.35
N GLY A 233 -5.79 -15.00 -9.52
CA GLY A 233 -5.39 -14.93 -8.10
C GLY A 233 -4.00 -14.34 -7.88
N PRO A 234 -3.59 -14.18 -6.62
CA PRO A 234 -2.35 -13.52 -6.27
C PRO A 234 -1.11 -14.31 -6.69
N HIS A 235 -0.15 -13.60 -7.25
CA HIS A 235 1.15 -14.17 -7.63
C HIS A 235 2.29 -13.42 -6.99
N ARG A 236 3.39 -14.14 -6.73
CA ARG A 236 4.57 -13.64 -6.04
C ARG A 236 5.84 -14.00 -6.77
N LEU A 237 6.85 -13.14 -6.67
CA LEU A 237 8.22 -13.48 -7.01
C LEU A 237 8.95 -13.93 -5.73
N LEU A 238 9.51 -15.12 -5.77
CA LEU A 238 10.24 -15.73 -4.66
C LEU A 238 11.72 -15.84 -5.00
N ASP A 239 12.56 -15.58 -4.01
CA ASP A 239 13.99 -15.88 -4.09
C ASP A 239 14.28 -17.40 -3.88
N ALA A 240 15.56 -17.76 -3.86
CA ALA A 240 15.99 -19.17 -3.66
C ALA A 240 15.67 -19.71 -2.27
N SER A 241 15.46 -18.85 -1.27
CA SER A 241 15.05 -19.23 0.10
C SER A 241 13.53 -19.40 0.23
N GLY A 242 12.78 -18.97 -0.78
CA GLY A 242 11.31 -18.91 -0.76
C GLY A 242 10.76 -17.61 -0.16
N ALA A 243 11.59 -16.61 0.11
CA ALA A 243 11.14 -15.31 0.55
C ALA A 243 10.42 -14.56 -0.58
N THR A 244 9.33 -13.88 -0.25
CA THR A 244 8.58 -13.07 -1.20
C THR A 244 9.29 -11.73 -1.40
N LEU A 245 9.60 -11.41 -2.65
CA LEU A 245 10.23 -10.15 -3.04
C LEU A 245 9.29 -9.20 -3.76
N ALA A 246 8.26 -9.73 -4.43
CA ALA A 246 7.20 -8.95 -5.05
C ALA A 246 5.88 -9.72 -5.07
N LEU A 247 4.77 -8.99 -5.15
CA LEU A 247 3.41 -9.53 -5.20
C LEU A 247 2.55 -8.68 -6.14
N THR A 248 1.62 -9.35 -6.85
CA THR A 248 0.51 -8.74 -7.60
C THR A 248 -0.79 -9.49 -7.28
N PRO A 249 -1.97 -8.81 -7.23
CA PRO A 249 -3.25 -9.44 -6.98
C PRO A 249 -3.71 -10.37 -8.11
#